data_3b8d1d3d17c848da2b11089226af44cc
#
_entry.id   3b8d1d3d17c848da2b11089226af44cc
#
_cell.length_a   1.000
_cell.length_b   1.000
_cell.length_c   1.000
_cell.angle_alpha   90.00
_cell.angle_beta   90.00
_cell.angle_gamma   90.00
#
_symmetry.space_group_name_H-M   'P 1'
#
loop_
_entity.id
_entity.type
_entity.pdbx_description
1 polymer ?
#
loop_
_entity_poly.entity_id
_entity_poly.type
_entity_poly.pdbx_seq_one_letter_code
_entity_poly.pdbx_strand_id
1 'polypeptide(L)'
;MNFKQQELAEQYFQTIYKKFSDVKFLGITESPEDPSDLWVNVLSSYDDDQETNLIEFAGNITIDMLVQYGYHISLMPRHQNSQLIQQFQRQQANYQMAL
;
A
#
# COMPACT_ATOMS: atom_id res chain seq x y z
N MET A 1 -3.87 -1.81 -14.48
CA MET A 1 -3.03 -0.73 -13.90
C MET A 1 -2.06 -0.24 -14.97
N ASN A 2 -2.04 1.07 -15.23
CA ASN A 2 -1.10 1.63 -16.21
C ASN A 2 0.23 1.99 -15.54
N PHE A 3 1.21 2.39 -16.37
CA PHE A 3 2.54 2.72 -15.88
C PHE A 3 2.52 3.89 -14.89
N LYS A 4 1.73 4.92 -15.17
CA LYS A 4 1.65 6.10 -14.29
C LYS A 4 1.06 5.75 -12.93
N GLN A 5 0.04 4.92 -12.90
CA GLN A 5 -0.56 4.45 -11.65
C GLN A 5 0.45 3.65 -10.82
N GLN A 6 1.22 2.78 -11.48
CA GLN A 6 2.24 2.00 -10.79
C GLN A 6 3.32 2.89 -10.19
N GLU A 7 3.80 3.86 -10.97
CA GLU A 7 4.80 4.82 -10.51
C GLU A 7 4.31 5.61 -9.30
N LEU A 8 3.07 6.10 -9.37
CA LEU A 8 2.48 6.86 -8.26
C LEU A 8 2.27 6.00 -7.02
N ALA A 9 1.88 4.74 -7.19
CA ALA A 9 1.72 3.82 -6.07
C ALA A 9 3.06 3.54 -5.38
N GLU A 10 4.12 3.41 -6.14
CA GLU A 10 5.46 3.24 -5.58
C GLU A 10 5.92 4.48 -4.83
N GLN A 11 5.70 5.67 -5.38
CA GLN A 11 5.99 6.93 -4.70
C GLN A 11 5.18 7.07 -3.41
N TYR A 12 3.92 6.69 -3.46
CA TYR A 12 3.02 6.69 -2.31
C TYR A 12 3.60 5.83 -1.18
N PHE A 13 4.01 4.61 -1.51
CA PHE A 13 4.63 3.73 -0.52
C PHE A 13 5.94 4.31 0.03
N GLN A 14 6.80 4.83 -0.83
CA GLN A 14 8.09 5.38 -0.39
C GLN A 14 7.91 6.56 0.57
N THR A 15 6.93 7.42 0.32
CA THR A 15 6.62 8.53 1.21
C THR A 15 6.20 8.03 2.59
N ILE A 16 5.35 7.00 2.63
CA ILE A 16 4.90 6.38 3.88
C ILE A 16 6.06 5.71 4.59
N TYR A 17 6.88 4.97 3.86
CA TYR A 17 7.99 4.21 4.41
C TYR A 17 9.03 5.09 5.09
N LYS A 18 9.24 6.30 4.61
CA LYS A 18 10.17 7.25 5.23
C LYS A 18 9.77 7.61 6.65
N LYS A 19 8.47 7.62 6.94
CA LYS A 19 7.97 7.95 8.27
C LYS A 19 7.64 6.71 9.10
N PHE A 20 7.18 5.64 8.45
CA PHE A 20 6.76 4.40 9.10
C PHE A 20 7.59 3.24 8.54
N SER A 21 8.86 3.18 8.96
CA SER A 21 9.84 2.28 8.36
C SER A 21 9.67 0.81 8.76
N ASP A 22 8.79 0.51 9.71
CA ASP A 22 8.53 -0.87 10.14
C ASP A 22 7.48 -1.58 9.30
N VAL A 23 6.81 -0.87 8.39
CA VAL A 23 5.89 -1.51 7.46
C VAL A 23 6.68 -2.20 6.36
N LYS A 24 6.16 -3.36 5.90
CA LYS A 24 6.78 -4.10 4.80
C LYS A 24 5.85 -4.08 3.59
N PHE A 25 6.41 -3.78 2.44
CA PHE A 25 5.65 -3.80 1.20
C PHE A 25 5.27 -5.23 0.83
N LEU A 26 3.99 -5.44 0.52
CA LEU A 26 3.48 -6.74 0.10
C LEU A 26 3.12 -6.78 -1.39
N GLY A 27 2.60 -5.69 -1.92
CA GLY A 27 2.22 -5.64 -3.32
C GLY A 27 1.16 -4.59 -3.57
N ILE A 28 0.96 -4.31 -4.86
CA ILE A 28 -0.07 -3.38 -5.32
C ILE A 28 -1.16 -4.20 -6.00
N THR A 29 -2.42 -3.99 -5.57
CA THR A 29 -3.57 -4.68 -6.18
C THR A 29 -4.63 -3.66 -6.55
N GLU A 30 -5.50 -4.05 -7.47
CA GLU A 30 -6.67 -3.25 -7.82
C GLU A 30 -7.80 -3.57 -6.85
N SER A 31 -8.60 -2.53 -6.51
CA SER A 31 -9.75 -2.75 -5.65
C SER A 31 -10.75 -3.67 -6.34
N PRO A 32 -11.33 -4.64 -5.63
CA PRO A 32 -12.38 -5.50 -6.23
C PRO A 32 -13.62 -4.74 -6.68
N GLU A 33 -13.91 -3.60 -6.05
CA GLU A 33 -15.09 -2.79 -6.37
C GLU A 33 -14.87 -1.86 -7.55
N ASP A 34 -13.63 -1.36 -7.71
CA ASP A 34 -13.29 -0.42 -8.76
C ASP A 34 -11.83 -0.64 -9.17
N PRO A 35 -11.59 -1.23 -10.37
CA PRO A 35 -10.21 -1.50 -10.81
C PRO A 35 -9.35 -0.25 -10.99
N SER A 36 -9.95 0.94 -11.06
CA SER A 36 -9.17 2.19 -11.14
C SER A 36 -8.61 2.60 -9.79
N ASP A 37 -9.12 2.06 -8.68
CA ASP A 37 -8.59 2.30 -7.34
C ASP A 37 -7.50 1.29 -7.05
N LEU A 38 -6.36 1.77 -6.57
CA LEU A 38 -5.23 0.92 -6.24
C LEU A 38 -5.05 0.79 -4.74
N TRP A 39 -4.73 -0.42 -4.31
CA TRP A 39 -4.39 -0.73 -2.93
C TRP A 39 -2.90 -1.03 -2.83
N VAL A 40 -2.21 -0.27 -1.99
CA VAL A 40 -0.83 -0.56 -1.60
C VAL A 40 -0.90 -1.38 -0.32
N ASN A 41 -0.63 -2.67 -0.44
CA ASN A 41 -0.74 -3.62 0.66
C ASN A 41 0.58 -3.70 1.40
N VAL A 42 0.52 -3.57 2.73
CA VAL A 42 1.70 -3.61 3.59
C VAL A 42 1.45 -4.54 4.77
N LEU A 43 2.51 -5.17 5.25
CA LEU A 43 2.47 -5.90 6.51
C LEU A 43 2.78 -4.91 7.63
N SER A 44 1.88 -4.82 8.61
CA SER A 44 2.01 -3.93 9.75
C SER A 44 2.10 -4.75 11.04
N SER A 45 3.09 -4.43 11.87
CA SER A 45 3.23 -4.97 13.23
C SER A 45 2.92 -3.92 14.29
N TYR A 46 2.40 -2.77 13.88
CA TYR A 46 2.08 -1.68 14.80
C TYR A 46 0.88 -2.03 15.68
N ASP A 47 0.86 -1.46 16.89
CA ASP A 47 -0.33 -1.50 17.72
C ASP A 47 -1.42 -0.58 17.16
N ASP A 48 -2.59 -0.56 17.81
CA ASP A 48 -3.75 0.17 17.29
C ASP A 48 -3.48 1.68 17.19
N ASP A 49 -2.78 2.26 18.17
CA ASP A 49 -2.49 3.70 18.15
C ASP A 49 -1.53 4.06 17.03
N GLN A 50 -0.49 3.26 16.86
CA GLN A 50 0.48 3.48 15.78
C GLN A 50 -0.16 3.27 14.41
N GLU A 51 -1.02 2.26 14.28
CA GLU A 51 -1.70 1.98 13.03
C GLU A 51 -2.69 3.09 12.68
N THR A 52 -3.37 3.67 13.67
CA THR A 52 -4.22 4.84 13.45
C THR A 52 -3.41 6.00 12.89
N ASN A 53 -2.24 6.28 13.45
CA ASN A 53 -1.35 7.32 12.95
C ASN A 53 -0.89 7.04 11.52
N LEU A 54 -0.57 5.78 11.22
CA LEU A 54 -0.20 5.35 9.88
C LEU A 54 -1.33 5.60 8.88
N ILE A 55 -2.54 5.21 9.22
CA ILE A 55 -3.70 5.36 8.34
C ILE A 55 -4.03 6.83 8.11
N GLU A 56 -3.94 7.67 9.14
CA GLU A 56 -4.17 9.11 8.99
C GLU A 56 -3.14 9.75 8.07
N PHE A 57 -1.88 9.41 8.25
CA PHE A 57 -0.81 9.92 7.41
C PHE A 57 -1.00 9.49 5.96
N ALA A 58 -1.27 8.21 5.76
CA ALA A 58 -1.50 7.65 4.43
C ALA A 58 -2.74 8.27 3.77
N GLY A 59 -3.80 8.52 4.54
CA GLY A 59 -5.02 9.12 4.02
C GLY A 59 -4.80 10.53 3.47
N ASN A 60 -3.95 11.31 4.12
CA ASN A 60 -3.60 12.66 3.62
C ASN A 60 -2.88 12.57 2.27
N ILE A 61 -1.98 11.61 2.10
CA ILE A 61 -1.29 11.40 0.83
C ILE A 61 -2.27 10.91 -0.23
N THR A 62 -3.21 10.04 0.16
CA THR A 62 -4.26 9.55 -0.74
C THR A 62 -5.04 10.73 -1.35
N ILE A 63 -5.44 11.68 -0.50
CA ILE A 63 -6.18 12.86 -0.94
C ILE A 63 -5.31 13.72 -1.86
N ASP A 64 -4.06 13.96 -1.49
CA ASP A 64 -3.14 14.76 -2.30
C ASP A 64 -2.96 14.16 -3.69
N MET A 65 -2.80 12.85 -3.78
CA MET A 65 -2.63 12.18 -5.07
C MET A 65 -3.90 12.21 -5.91
N LEU A 66 -5.06 12.06 -5.27
CA LEU A 66 -6.33 12.14 -5.98
C LEU A 66 -6.54 13.53 -6.57
N VAL A 67 -6.26 14.59 -5.81
CA VAL A 67 -6.42 15.96 -6.26
C VAL A 67 -5.40 16.30 -7.35
N GLN A 68 -4.16 15.86 -7.18
CA GLN A 68 -3.06 16.24 -8.06
C GLN A 68 -3.03 15.45 -9.36
N TYR A 69 -3.35 14.16 -9.31
CA TYR A 69 -3.19 13.25 -10.45
C TYR A 69 -4.48 12.56 -10.89
N GLY A 70 -5.54 12.66 -10.09
CA GLY A 70 -6.81 12.01 -10.41
C GLY A 70 -6.84 10.51 -10.17
N TYR A 71 -5.85 9.95 -9.47
CA TYR A 71 -5.79 8.52 -9.15
C TYR A 71 -6.02 8.31 -7.67
N HIS A 72 -6.88 7.33 -7.35
CA HIS A 72 -7.17 6.95 -5.96
C HIS A 72 -6.25 5.80 -5.56
N ILE A 73 -5.36 6.06 -4.61
CA ILE A 73 -4.40 5.08 -4.10
C ILE A 73 -4.53 5.05 -2.58
N SER A 74 -4.78 3.87 -2.03
CA SER A 74 -5.01 3.70 -0.59
C SER A 74 -4.04 2.70 0.01
N LEU A 75 -3.72 2.89 1.29
CA LEU A 75 -2.93 1.94 2.04
C LEU A 75 -3.83 0.89 2.67
N MET A 76 -3.43 -0.37 2.54
CA MET A 76 -4.15 -1.50 3.14
C MET A 76 -3.21 -2.26 4.07
N PRO A 77 -3.22 -1.94 5.37
CA PRO A 77 -2.42 -2.69 6.34
C PRO A 77 -2.97 -4.10 6.52
N ARG A 78 -2.07 -5.07 6.54
CA ARG A 78 -2.38 -6.48 6.75
C ARG A 78 -1.64 -6.97 7.98
N HIS A 79 -2.18 -7.98 8.63
CA HIS A 79 -1.58 -8.55 9.82
C HIS A 79 -1.06 -9.95 9.56
N GLN A 80 -0.07 -10.37 10.34
CA GLN A 80 0.72 -11.58 10.12
C GLN A 80 -0.14 -12.84 9.95
N ASN A 81 -1.27 -12.94 10.63
CA ASN A 81 -2.12 -14.14 10.63
C ASN A 81 -3.18 -14.13 9.54
N SER A 82 -3.16 -13.16 8.65
CA SER A 82 -4.13 -13.06 7.55
C SER A 82 -3.82 -14.07 6.47
N GLN A 83 -4.86 -14.73 5.94
CA GLN A 83 -4.71 -15.59 4.76
C GLN A 83 -4.18 -14.81 3.56
N LEU A 84 -4.55 -13.55 3.47
CA LEU A 84 -4.08 -12.69 2.38
C LEU A 84 -2.58 -12.50 2.43
N ILE A 85 -1.97 -12.43 3.62
CA ILE A 85 -0.51 -12.36 3.78
C ILE A 85 0.15 -13.57 3.15
N GLN A 86 -0.40 -14.76 3.33
CA GLN A 86 0.15 -15.99 2.74
C GLN A 86 0.13 -15.91 1.21
N GLN A 87 -0.92 -15.34 0.64
CA GLN A 87 -1.01 -15.16 -0.81
C GLN A 87 0.08 -14.21 -1.32
N PHE A 88 0.29 -13.09 -0.61
CA PHE A 88 1.36 -12.15 -0.99
C PHE A 88 2.74 -12.78 -0.87
N GLN A 89 2.99 -13.59 0.14
CA GLN A 89 4.26 -14.28 0.30
C GLN A 89 4.51 -15.24 -0.86
N ARG A 90 3.49 -15.96 -1.33
CA ARG A 90 3.61 -16.81 -2.50
C ARG A 90 3.92 -16.03 -3.77
N GLN A 91 3.29 -14.88 -3.95
CA GLN A 91 3.54 -14.03 -5.11
C GLN A 91 4.97 -13.50 -5.12
N GLN A 92 5.51 -13.14 -3.95
CA GLN A 92 6.89 -12.68 -3.84
C GLN A 92 7.90 -13.76 -4.19
N ALA A 93 7.56 -15.03 -3.99
CA ALA A 93 8.42 -16.12 -4.39
C ALA A 93 8.53 -16.26 -5.91
N ASN A 94 7.53 -15.78 -6.65
CA ASN A 94 7.43 -15.96 -8.09
C ASN A 94 7.84 -14.73 -8.89
N TYR A 95 7.91 -13.56 -8.25
CA TYR A 95 8.42 -12.41 -8.95
C TYR A 95 9.14 -11.49 -7.97
N GLN A 96 10.28 -11.01 -8.39
CA GLN A 96 11.13 -10.19 -7.53
C GLN A 96 10.72 -8.73 -7.69
N MET A 97 10.30 -8.14 -6.59
CA MET A 97 10.15 -6.70 -6.52
C MET A 97 11.39 -6.13 -5.85
N ALA A 98 12.14 -5.38 -6.60
CA ALA A 98 13.25 -4.64 -6.04
C ALA A 98 12.68 -3.36 -5.40
N LEU A 99 12.80 -3.27 -4.11
CA LEU A 99 12.47 -2.07 -3.39
C LEU A 99 13.74 -1.41 -2.88
#